data_fba4789fb61d6b0418385323628811ca
#
_entry.id   fba4789fb61d6b0418385323628811ca
#
_cell.length_a   1.000
_cell.length_b   1.000
_cell.length_c   1.000
_cell.angle_alpha   90.00
_cell.angle_beta   90.00
_cell.angle_gamma   90.00
#
_symmetry.space_group_name_H-M   'P 1'
#
loop_
_entity.id
_entity.type
_entity.pdbx_description
1 polymer ?
#
loop_
_entity_poly.entity_id
_entity_poly.type
_entity_poly.pdbx_seq_one_letter_code
_entity_poly.pdbx_strand_id
1 'polypeptide(L)'
;MFRKSSRIPTFLKNKHNGYPTTASEIVEPQESWIAVWPSELAIVSNTGDWRVHEWFEIEAASWDSALRELTITFVDPAIEILRVRFAADANEQLLTMVHERVERSIVCRNYVDLPSGSMAYGQIRRRADESLFVQILVSAQPTQADVKEIAKLESELRDMVGLDF
;
A
#
# COMPACT_ATOMS: atom_id res chain seq x y z
N MET A 1 19.20 29.23 -11.17
CA MET A 1 19.59 27.82 -11.29
C MET A 1 18.35 27.03 -11.70
N PHE A 2 18.27 26.65 -12.97
CA PHE A 2 17.12 25.87 -13.46
C PHE A 2 17.26 24.45 -12.93
N ARG A 3 16.34 24.01 -12.04
CA ARG A 3 16.16 22.59 -11.74
C ARG A 3 15.86 21.89 -13.07
N LYS A 4 16.77 21.04 -13.54
CA LYS A 4 16.45 20.09 -14.58
C LYS A 4 15.28 19.25 -14.04
N SER A 5 14.09 19.49 -14.56
CA SER A 5 12.98 18.56 -14.43
C SER A 5 13.50 17.22 -14.97
N SER A 6 13.72 16.26 -14.08
CA SER A 6 14.13 14.92 -14.50
C SER A 6 12.96 14.33 -15.27
N ARG A 7 13.14 14.23 -16.58
CA ARG A 7 12.11 13.73 -17.48
C ARG A 7 11.85 12.27 -17.14
N ILE A 8 10.57 11.95 -16.90
CA ILE A 8 10.14 10.57 -16.63
C ILE A 8 10.50 9.70 -17.84
N PRO A 9 11.26 8.59 -17.63
CA PRO A 9 11.60 7.68 -18.71
C PRO A 9 10.40 7.08 -19.40
N THR A 10 10.48 6.90 -20.72
CA THR A 10 9.38 6.35 -21.51
C THR A 10 9.00 4.92 -21.14
N PHE A 11 9.96 4.12 -20.64
CA PHE A 11 9.68 2.76 -20.21
C PHE A 11 8.79 2.65 -18.96
N LEU A 12 8.57 3.75 -18.24
CA LEU A 12 7.64 3.82 -17.11
C LEU A 12 6.19 4.02 -17.55
N LYS A 13 5.92 4.12 -18.84
CA LYS A 13 4.56 4.22 -19.34
C LYS A 13 3.83 2.87 -19.18
N ASN A 14 2.80 2.87 -18.35
CA ASN A 14 1.93 1.71 -18.16
C ASN A 14 0.94 1.62 -19.34
N LYS A 15 0.63 0.40 -19.79
CA LYS A 15 -0.33 0.18 -20.90
C LYS A 15 -1.74 0.66 -20.59
N HIS A 16 -2.14 0.60 -19.30
CA HIS A 16 -3.50 0.94 -18.88
C HIS A 16 -3.60 2.36 -18.30
N ASN A 17 -2.57 2.84 -17.61
CA ASN A 17 -2.61 4.07 -16.81
C ASN A 17 -1.73 5.20 -17.38
N GLY A 18 -1.04 4.97 -18.51
CA GLY A 18 -0.14 5.95 -19.11
C GLY A 18 1.12 6.20 -18.27
N TYR A 19 1.63 7.43 -18.33
CA TYR A 19 2.79 7.82 -17.53
C TYR A 19 2.44 7.95 -16.04
N PRO A 20 3.39 7.64 -15.13
CA PRO A 20 3.18 7.87 -13.71
C PRO A 20 3.04 9.37 -13.42
N THR A 21 2.35 9.69 -12.33
CA THR A 21 2.25 11.06 -11.83
C THR A 21 3.61 11.58 -11.39
N THR A 22 4.41 10.72 -10.77
CA THR A 22 5.80 11.00 -10.38
C THR A 22 6.59 9.69 -10.29
N ALA A 23 7.92 9.79 -10.40
CA ALA A 23 8.82 8.66 -10.31
C ALA A 23 10.19 9.10 -9.79
N SER A 24 10.94 8.16 -9.22
CA SER A 24 12.31 8.39 -8.75
C SER A 24 13.19 7.18 -8.99
N GLU A 25 14.46 7.43 -9.27
CA GLU A 25 15.46 6.38 -9.28
C GLU A 25 15.74 5.87 -7.88
N ILE A 26 15.91 4.56 -7.76
CA ILE A 26 16.24 3.88 -6.51
C ILE A 26 17.45 2.97 -6.71
N VAL A 27 18.19 2.74 -5.63
CA VAL A 27 19.38 1.86 -5.61
C VAL A 27 19.15 0.56 -4.87
N GLU A 28 18.15 0.52 -4.00
CA GLU A 28 17.74 -0.67 -3.25
C GLU A 28 16.25 -0.91 -3.44
N PRO A 29 15.80 -2.14 -3.61
CA PRO A 29 16.53 -3.41 -3.51
C PRO A 29 17.48 -3.69 -4.68
N GLN A 30 17.40 -2.93 -5.75
CA GLN A 30 18.29 -2.93 -6.92
C GLN A 30 18.15 -1.62 -7.67
N GLU A 31 19.10 -1.30 -8.53
CA GLU A 31 19.00 -0.14 -9.42
C GLU A 31 17.75 -0.28 -10.31
N SER A 32 16.78 0.60 -10.08
CA SER A 32 15.47 0.56 -10.69
C SER A 32 14.75 1.89 -10.49
N TRP A 33 13.43 1.89 -10.72
CA TRP A 33 12.59 3.05 -10.51
C TRP A 33 11.41 2.70 -9.62
N ILE A 34 11.04 3.62 -8.74
CA ILE A 34 9.73 3.64 -8.09
C ILE A 34 8.85 4.65 -8.82
N ALA A 35 7.65 4.24 -9.22
CA ALA A 35 6.72 5.06 -9.95
C ALA A 35 5.32 4.96 -9.33
N VAL A 36 4.57 6.06 -9.32
CA VAL A 36 3.26 6.12 -8.68
C VAL A 36 2.22 6.70 -9.62
N TRP A 37 1.07 6.04 -9.63
CA TRP A 37 -0.16 6.43 -10.34
C TRP A 37 -1.28 6.65 -9.33
N PRO A 38 -2.39 7.28 -9.71
CA PRO A 38 -3.56 7.38 -8.84
C PRO A 38 -4.06 6.04 -8.30
N SER A 39 -3.92 4.95 -9.05
CA SER A 39 -4.42 3.61 -8.72
C SER A 39 -3.40 2.69 -8.07
N GLU A 40 -2.11 2.90 -8.28
CA GLU A 40 -1.08 1.93 -7.96
C GLU A 40 0.32 2.52 -7.82
N LEU A 41 1.20 1.74 -7.23
CA LEU A 41 2.64 1.96 -7.14
C LEU A 41 3.35 0.81 -7.85
N ALA A 42 4.44 1.09 -8.53
CA ALA A 42 5.27 0.05 -9.15
C ALA A 42 6.75 0.26 -8.89
N ILE A 43 7.46 -0.86 -8.75
CA ILE A 43 8.92 -0.92 -8.85
C ILE A 43 9.23 -1.47 -10.24
N VAL A 44 9.95 -0.70 -11.03
CA VAL A 44 10.27 -1.04 -12.42
C VAL A 44 11.78 -1.15 -12.57
N SER A 45 12.25 -2.35 -12.89
CA SER A 45 13.68 -2.56 -13.12
C SER A 45 14.12 -1.99 -14.48
N ASN A 46 15.42 -1.71 -14.60
CA ASN A 46 15.99 -1.25 -15.86
C ASN A 46 15.91 -2.31 -16.98
N THR A 47 15.63 -3.56 -16.63
CA THR A 47 15.44 -4.68 -17.57
C THR A 47 13.99 -4.89 -17.99
N GLY A 48 13.05 -4.08 -17.47
CA GLY A 48 11.65 -4.12 -17.86
C GLY A 48 10.75 -4.99 -16.97
N ASP A 49 11.25 -5.45 -15.83
CA ASP A 49 10.42 -6.18 -14.85
C ASP A 49 9.61 -5.20 -14.02
N TRP A 50 8.33 -5.48 -13.88
CA TRP A 50 7.37 -4.68 -13.14
C TRP A 50 6.87 -5.43 -11.92
N ARG A 51 6.92 -4.79 -10.75
CA ARG A 51 6.25 -5.23 -9.53
C ARG A 51 5.23 -4.16 -9.17
N VAL A 52 3.96 -4.47 -9.33
CA VAL A 52 2.84 -3.53 -9.16
C VAL A 52 2.07 -3.85 -7.89
N HIS A 53 1.73 -2.82 -7.13
CA HIS A 53 0.89 -2.91 -5.95
C HIS A 53 -0.20 -1.84 -6.00
N GLU A 54 -1.44 -2.25 -5.87
CA GLU A 54 -2.55 -1.31 -5.67
C GLU A 54 -2.51 -0.76 -4.24
N TRP A 55 -3.01 0.45 -4.04
CA TRP A 55 -2.89 1.13 -2.75
C TRP A 55 -3.51 0.36 -1.58
N PHE A 56 -4.60 -0.37 -1.82
CA PHE A 56 -5.25 -1.18 -0.78
C PHE A 56 -4.44 -2.43 -0.36
N GLU A 57 -3.41 -2.82 -1.09
CA GLU A 57 -2.48 -3.89 -0.70
C GLU A 57 -1.45 -3.42 0.33
N ILE A 58 -1.28 -2.10 0.47
CA ILE A 58 -0.29 -1.49 1.35
C ILE A 58 -0.92 -1.17 2.71
N GLU A 59 -0.35 -1.74 3.77
CA GLU A 59 -0.77 -1.48 5.15
C GLU A 59 -0.24 -0.15 5.67
N ALA A 60 1.05 0.10 5.43
CA ALA A 60 1.71 1.32 5.88
C ALA A 60 2.94 1.64 5.03
N ALA A 61 3.28 2.92 4.99
CA ALA A 61 4.51 3.40 4.38
C ALA A 61 5.18 4.39 5.35
N SER A 62 6.49 4.26 5.55
CA SER A 62 7.26 5.14 6.42
C SER A 62 8.54 5.60 5.73
N TRP A 63 8.97 6.81 6.04
CA TRP A 63 10.15 7.44 5.44
C TRP A 63 11.22 7.71 6.50
N ASP A 64 12.44 7.26 6.22
CA ASP A 64 13.64 7.60 6.98
C ASP A 64 14.52 8.55 6.14
N SER A 65 14.57 9.80 6.52
CA SER A 65 15.31 10.83 5.77
C SER A 65 16.83 10.65 5.86
N ALA A 66 17.34 10.09 6.96
CA ALA A 66 18.77 9.86 7.15
C ALA A 66 19.28 8.77 6.20
N LEU A 67 18.49 7.74 5.99
CA LEU A 67 18.80 6.62 5.10
C LEU A 67 18.28 6.81 3.66
N ARG A 68 17.45 7.81 3.43
CA ARG A 68 16.69 8.00 2.18
C ARG A 68 15.89 6.76 1.80
N GLU A 69 15.30 6.13 2.80
CA GLU A 69 14.62 4.84 2.68
C GLU A 69 13.13 4.97 2.93
N LEU A 70 12.35 4.49 1.99
CA LEU A 70 10.91 4.29 2.10
C LEU A 70 10.66 2.81 2.43
N THR A 71 10.00 2.55 3.54
CA THR A 71 9.62 1.21 3.97
C THR A 71 8.12 1.02 3.74
N ILE A 72 7.76 0.01 2.95
CA ILE A 72 6.38 -0.32 2.63
C ILE A 72 6.06 -1.69 3.23
N THR A 73 5.03 -1.73 4.07
CA THR A 73 4.49 -2.97 4.63
C THR A 73 3.16 -3.28 3.97
N PHE A 74 2.88 -4.56 3.76
CA PHE A 74 1.70 -5.02 3.04
C PHE A 74 0.68 -5.63 3.98
N VAL A 75 -0.59 -5.57 3.59
CA VAL A 75 -1.69 -6.20 4.32
C VAL A 75 -1.51 -7.72 4.37
N ASP A 76 -1.12 -8.32 3.25
CA ASP A 76 -0.80 -9.74 3.19
C ASP A 76 0.56 -10.01 3.87
N PRO A 77 0.60 -10.74 4.99
CA PRO A 77 1.84 -11.03 5.69
C PRO A 77 2.80 -11.94 4.91
N ALA A 78 2.35 -12.60 3.86
CA ALA A 78 3.20 -13.40 2.98
C ALA A 78 4.06 -12.54 2.05
N ILE A 79 3.70 -11.28 1.83
CA ILE A 79 4.49 -10.34 1.04
C ILE A 79 5.57 -9.71 1.94
N GLU A 80 6.81 -9.86 1.53
CA GLU A 80 7.94 -9.28 2.27
C GLU A 80 7.88 -7.75 2.31
N ILE A 81 8.36 -7.18 3.42
CA ILE A 81 8.51 -5.74 3.58
C ILE A 81 9.42 -5.21 2.47
N LEU A 82 8.95 -4.22 1.76
CA LEU A 82 9.70 -3.57 0.69
C LEU A 82 10.44 -2.36 1.25
N ARG A 83 11.77 -2.39 1.17
CA ARG A 83 12.65 -1.28 1.54
C ARG A 83 13.23 -0.68 0.27
N VAL A 84 12.91 0.59 0.04
CA VAL A 84 13.31 1.31 -1.17
C VAL A 84 14.22 2.46 -0.76
N ARG A 85 15.47 2.43 -1.21
CA ARG A 85 16.39 3.54 -0.98
C ARG A 85 16.55 4.36 -2.26
N PHE A 86 16.37 5.67 -2.14
CA PHE A 86 16.47 6.59 -3.26
C PHE A 86 17.94 6.86 -3.63
N ALA A 87 18.17 6.98 -4.95
CA ALA A 87 19.49 7.28 -5.49
C ALA A 87 19.97 8.70 -5.17
N ALA A 88 19.03 9.63 -5.03
CA ALA A 88 19.28 11.04 -4.75
C ALA A 88 18.38 11.53 -3.61
N ASP A 89 18.35 12.83 -3.38
CA ASP A 89 17.45 13.44 -2.40
C ASP A 89 15.99 13.08 -2.63
N ALA A 90 15.22 13.11 -1.54
CA ALA A 90 13.82 12.73 -1.56
C ALA A 90 13.02 13.48 -2.62
N ASN A 91 12.25 12.74 -3.39
CA ASN A 91 11.18 13.29 -4.19
C ASN A 91 9.96 13.51 -3.28
N GLU A 92 9.81 14.72 -2.76
CA GLU A 92 8.74 15.05 -1.81
C GLU A 92 7.34 14.83 -2.39
N GLN A 93 7.16 15.09 -3.68
CA GLN A 93 5.89 14.83 -4.36
C GLN A 93 5.55 13.34 -4.32
N LEU A 94 6.50 12.47 -4.58
CA LEU A 94 6.32 11.02 -4.54
C LEU A 94 5.98 10.55 -3.12
N LEU A 95 6.73 11.01 -2.12
CA LEU A 95 6.50 10.63 -0.72
C LEU A 95 5.13 11.08 -0.23
N THR A 96 4.76 12.32 -0.53
CA THR A 96 3.43 12.86 -0.20
C THR A 96 2.33 12.05 -0.86
N MET A 97 2.48 11.73 -2.13
CA MET A 97 1.50 10.96 -2.88
C MET A 97 1.34 9.53 -2.33
N VAL A 98 2.45 8.87 -2.00
CA VAL A 98 2.40 7.54 -1.37
C VAL A 98 1.61 7.59 -0.06
N HIS A 99 1.94 8.54 0.82
CA HIS A 99 1.25 8.71 2.09
C HIS A 99 -0.24 8.98 1.90
N GLU A 100 -0.60 9.95 1.08
CA GLU A 100 -2.00 10.32 0.83
C GLU A 100 -2.81 9.18 0.20
N ARG A 101 -2.23 8.45 -0.74
CA ARG A 101 -2.92 7.34 -1.40
C ARG A 101 -3.14 6.14 -0.48
N VAL A 102 -2.17 5.81 0.35
CA VAL A 102 -2.34 4.78 1.38
C VAL A 102 -3.43 5.18 2.36
N GLU A 103 -3.37 6.40 2.92
CA GLU A 103 -4.38 6.91 3.84
C GLU A 103 -5.79 6.94 3.21
N ARG A 104 -5.91 7.41 1.98
CA ARG A 104 -7.18 7.44 1.26
C ARG A 104 -7.78 6.04 1.04
N SER A 105 -6.94 5.02 0.88
CA SER A 105 -7.41 3.65 0.69
C SER A 105 -8.01 3.04 1.96
N ILE A 106 -7.75 3.63 3.12
CA ILE A 106 -8.24 3.16 4.42
C ILE A 106 -9.47 3.99 4.81
N VAL A 107 -10.63 3.35 4.90
CA VAL A 107 -11.89 4.03 5.26
C VAL A 107 -12.10 4.00 6.77
N CYS A 108 -11.96 2.83 7.38
CA CYS A 108 -12.03 2.67 8.83
C CYS A 108 -11.30 1.40 9.27
N ARG A 109 -10.97 1.36 10.56
CA ARG A 109 -10.29 0.26 11.23
C ARG A 109 -10.94 -0.05 12.57
N ASN A 110 -10.94 -1.31 12.93
CA ASN A 110 -11.37 -1.73 14.26
C ASN A 110 -10.61 -2.98 14.70
N TYR A 111 -10.40 -3.11 16.00
CA TYR A 111 -9.69 -4.22 16.61
C TYR A 111 -10.63 -4.94 17.58
N VAL A 112 -10.48 -6.24 17.68
CA VAL A 112 -11.19 -7.04 18.68
C VAL A 112 -10.26 -8.09 19.29
N ASP A 113 -10.31 -8.22 20.62
CA ASP A 113 -9.66 -9.34 21.30
C ASP A 113 -10.52 -10.59 21.16
N LEU A 114 -9.87 -11.68 20.75
CA LEU A 114 -10.54 -12.94 20.51
C LEU A 114 -10.53 -13.84 21.75
N PRO A 115 -11.52 -14.73 21.90
CA PRO A 115 -11.59 -15.66 23.04
C PRO A 115 -10.34 -16.52 23.24
N SER A 116 -9.62 -16.85 22.17
CA SER A 116 -8.38 -17.61 22.20
C SER A 116 -7.18 -16.83 22.77
N GLY A 117 -7.32 -15.53 23.02
CA GLY A 117 -6.25 -14.63 23.40
C GLY A 117 -5.48 -14.01 22.24
N SER A 118 -5.77 -14.37 20.99
CA SER A 118 -5.29 -13.66 19.81
C SER A 118 -6.13 -12.43 19.54
N MET A 119 -5.74 -11.64 18.54
CA MET A 119 -6.43 -10.41 18.17
C MET A 119 -6.85 -10.47 16.71
N ALA A 120 -8.04 -9.98 16.40
CA ALA A 120 -8.45 -9.71 15.03
C ALA A 120 -8.43 -8.20 14.78
N TYR A 121 -8.02 -7.86 13.59
CA TYR A 121 -7.97 -6.51 13.08
C TYR A 121 -8.77 -6.46 11.79
N GLY A 122 -9.79 -5.61 11.79
CA GLY A 122 -10.64 -5.42 10.62
C GLY A 122 -10.52 -4.03 10.06
N GLN A 123 -10.56 -3.91 8.75
CA GLN A 123 -10.57 -2.62 8.08
C GLN A 123 -11.44 -2.65 6.84
N ILE A 124 -11.99 -1.49 6.51
CA ILE A 124 -12.61 -1.23 5.22
C ILE A 124 -11.58 -0.54 4.34
N ARG A 125 -11.33 -1.10 3.17
CA ARG A 125 -10.41 -0.54 2.19
C ARG A 125 -11.17 -0.12 0.93
N ARG A 126 -10.60 0.86 0.24
CA ARG A 126 -11.13 1.40 -1.01
C ARG A 126 -10.24 1.00 -2.17
N ARG A 127 -10.85 0.44 -3.22
CA ARG A 127 -10.17 0.17 -4.49
C ARG A 127 -10.07 1.44 -5.34
N ALA A 128 -9.32 1.36 -6.44
CA ALA A 128 -9.16 2.46 -7.39
C ALA A 128 -10.49 2.92 -8.02
N ASP A 129 -11.44 2.00 -8.19
CA ASP A 129 -12.79 2.28 -8.70
C ASP A 129 -13.77 2.84 -7.65
N GLU A 130 -13.25 3.21 -6.46
CA GLU A 130 -14.01 3.69 -5.29
C GLU A 130 -14.86 2.62 -4.60
N SER A 131 -14.88 1.37 -5.06
CA SER A 131 -15.57 0.29 -4.37
C SER A 131 -14.91 -0.04 -3.04
N LEU A 132 -15.72 -0.41 -2.05
CA LEU A 132 -15.27 -0.74 -0.70
C LEU A 132 -15.29 -2.25 -0.48
N PHE A 133 -14.37 -2.74 0.34
CA PHE A 133 -14.35 -4.13 0.76
C PHE A 133 -13.77 -4.27 2.17
N VAL A 134 -14.12 -5.38 2.83
CA VAL A 134 -13.63 -5.68 4.18
C VAL A 134 -12.39 -6.56 4.11
N GLN A 135 -11.39 -6.22 4.93
CA GLN A 135 -10.23 -7.06 5.19
C GLN A 135 -10.21 -7.43 6.67
N ILE A 136 -10.05 -8.70 6.96
CA ILE A 136 -9.89 -9.20 8.33
C ILE A 136 -8.54 -9.91 8.44
N LEU A 137 -7.73 -9.47 9.39
CA LEU A 137 -6.44 -10.04 9.71
C LEU A 137 -6.49 -10.62 11.12
N VAL A 138 -6.01 -11.83 11.29
CA VAL A 138 -5.98 -12.52 12.58
C VAL A 138 -4.54 -12.86 12.93
N SER A 139 -4.15 -12.59 14.17
CA SER A 139 -2.77 -12.78 14.63
C SER A 139 -2.35 -14.24 14.78
N ALA A 140 -3.30 -15.18 14.84
CA ALA A 140 -3.07 -16.62 14.93
C ALA A 140 -4.21 -17.41 14.28
N GLN A 141 -4.04 -18.70 14.13
CA GLN A 141 -5.08 -19.59 13.64
C GLN A 141 -6.35 -19.49 14.50
N PRO A 142 -7.51 -19.11 13.94
CA PRO A 142 -8.73 -18.90 14.73
C PRO A 142 -9.31 -20.21 15.23
N THR A 143 -9.86 -20.18 16.46
CA THR A 143 -10.67 -21.25 17.04
C THR A 143 -12.14 -21.11 16.61
N GLN A 144 -12.99 -22.08 16.93
CA GLN A 144 -14.44 -21.97 16.65
C GLN A 144 -15.11 -20.78 17.35
N ALA A 145 -14.69 -20.49 18.59
CA ALA A 145 -15.19 -19.33 19.33
C ALA A 145 -14.73 -18.02 18.68
N ASP A 146 -13.51 -17.98 18.16
CA ASP A 146 -12.97 -16.83 17.43
C ASP A 146 -13.77 -16.54 16.14
N VAL A 147 -14.18 -17.57 15.42
CA VAL A 147 -14.92 -17.42 14.15
C VAL A 147 -16.20 -16.60 14.33
N LYS A 148 -16.92 -16.78 15.43
CA LYS A 148 -18.12 -15.98 15.75
C LYS A 148 -17.78 -14.49 15.95
N GLU A 149 -16.73 -14.21 16.69
CA GLU A 149 -16.29 -12.84 16.97
C GLU A 149 -15.74 -12.15 15.70
N ILE A 150 -15.03 -12.90 14.87
CA ILE A 150 -14.57 -12.42 13.57
C ILE A 150 -15.74 -12.08 12.65
N ALA A 151 -16.76 -12.96 12.57
CA ALA A 151 -17.95 -12.72 11.76
C ALA A 151 -18.74 -11.51 12.25
N LYS A 152 -18.80 -11.29 13.57
CA LYS A 152 -19.42 -10.11 14.19
C LYS A 152 -18.66 -8.85 13.81
N LEU A 153 -17.34 -8.86 13.90
CA LEU A 153 -16.48 -7.73 13.49
C LEU A 153 -16.70 -7.38 12.03
N GLU A 154 -16.73 -8.36 11.15
CA GLU A 154 -17.00 -8.17 9.72
C GLU A 154 -18.37 -7.53 9.49
N SER A 155 -19.41 -8.03 10.14
CA SER A 155 -20.76 -7.49 10.04
C SER A 155 -20.85 -6.05 10.53
N GLU A 156 -20.24 -5.75 11.66
CA GLU A 156 -20.19 -4.38 12.21
C GLU A 156 -19.48 -3.40 11.27
N LEU A 157 -18.38 -3.82 10.65
CA LEU A 157 -17.65 -3.00 9.68
C LEU A 157 -18.49 -2.73 8.42
N ARG A 158 -19.19 -3.73 7.91
CA ARG A 158 -20.09 -3.58 6.74
C ARG A 158 -21.22 -2.62 7.06
N ASP A 159 -21.83 -2.73 8.23
CA ASP A 159 -22.93 -1.87 8.68
C ASP A 159 -22.47 -0.41 8.80
N MET A 160 -21.24 -0.17 9.27
CA MET A 160 -20.69 1.18 9.43
C MET A 160 -20.62 1.96 8.11
N VAL A 161 -20.44 1.29 6.98
CA VAL A 161 -20.30 1.93 5.66
C VAL A 161 -21.47 1.62 4.72
N GLY A 162 -22.51 0.96 5.22
CA GLY A 162 -23.71 0.65 4.43
C GLY A 162 -23.45 -0.37 3.32
N LEU A 163 -22.54 -1.30 3.51
CA LEU A 163 -22.30 -2.38 2.55
C LEU A 163 -23.35 -3.48 2.75
N ASP A 164 -24.25 -3.58 1.78
CA ASP A 164 -25.22 -4.69 1.71
C ASP A 164 -24.55 -5.95 1.16
N PHE A 165 -25.05 -7.09 1.59
CA PHE A 165 -24.62 -8.42 1.13
C PHE A 165 -25.37 -8.86 -0.11
#